data_fbf6f9d941b7d3b00e3fc46fea88a523
#
_entry.id   fbf6f9d941b7d3b00e3fc46fea88a523
#
_cell.length_a   1.000
_cell.length_b   1.000
_cell.length_c   1.000
_cell.angle_alpha   90.00
_cell.angle_beta   90.00
_cell.angle_gamma   90.00
#
_symmetry.space_group_name_H-M   'P 1'
#
loop_
_entity.id
_entity.type
_entity.pdbx_description
1 polymer ?
#
loop_
_entity_poly.entity_id
_entity_poly.type
_entity_poly.pdbx_seq_one_letter_code
_entity_poly.pdbx_strand_id
1 'polypeptide(L)'
;PWGMMSNTTMEYISNHYDELGGKVSALDPIHPCFLYESIWCLIGFIILHFYLKHRKFDGEVFLMYTGWYGLGRFFIEGLRTDSLYLGNIRVSQLVAGTCVLASLVLIIVFRGITKRNSDYKLFVDTELSKAQLEQYNSYNDMQKEKKELKHKIKEAKDKGESFIELQKEYDEKFGKQAQKDKLKEAEEKDKESHTKAEEEYKSILDEDSEDADSEVKDTDEKDTEEE
;
A
#
# COMPACT_ATOMS: atom_id res chain seq x y z
N PRO A 1 4.86 26.84 -25.58
CA PRO A 1 6.28 26.79 -25.21
C PRO A 1 6.68 25.49 -24.47
N TRP A 2 5.73 24.61 -24.14
CA TRP A 2 5.95 23.35 -23.39
C TRP A 2 5.64 22.09 -24.20
N GLY A 3 5.48 22.21 -25.50
CA GLY A 3 5.19 21.06 -26.35
C GLY A 3 6.44 20.29 -26.73
N MET A 4 6.27 18.98 -26.91
CA MET A 4 7.30 18.06 -27.41
C MET A 4 7.10 17.81 -28.89
N MET A 5 8.21 17.69 -29.62
CA MET A 5 8.24 17.22 -30.98
C MET A 5 9.26 16.09 -31.09
N SER A 6 8.88 14.99 -31.75
CA SER A 6 9.79 13.91 -32.11
C SER A 6 9.44 13.39 -33.51
N ASN A 7 10.42 12.82 -34.18
CA ASN A 7 10.20 12.25 -35.54
C ASN A 7 9.13 11.14 -35.50
N THR A 8 9.15 10.28 -34.47
CA THR A 8 8.16 9.21 -34.29
C THR A 8 6.74 9.78 -34.08
N THR A 9 6.62 10.89 -33.34
CA THR A 9 5.34 11.55 -33.11
C THR A 9 4.81 12.20 -34.36
N MET A 10 5.68 12.84 -35.12
CA MET A 10 5.31 13.45 -36.42
C MET A 10 4.84 12.40 -37.42
N GLU A 11 5.54 11.27 -37.50
CA GLU A 11 5.18 10.15 -38.36
C GLU A 11 3.83 9.52 -37.94
N TYR A 12 3.60 9.31 -36.64
CA TYR A 12 2.35 8.80 -36.13
C TYR A 12 1.17 9.73 -36.48
N ILE A 13 1.28 11.01 -36.23
CA ILE A 13 0.23 11.99 -36.56
C ILE A 13 -0.02 12.05 -38.04
N SER A 14 1.04 12.02 -38.89
CA SER A 14 0.91 12.04 -40.33
C SER A 14 0.14 10.82 -40.85
N ASN A 15 0.41 9.63 -40.28
CA ASN A 15 -0.22 8.38 -40.70
C ASN A 15 -1.66 8.23 -40.17
N HIS A 16 -2.05 8.92 -39.08
CA HIS A 16 -3.36 8.83 -38.47
C HIS A 16 -4.12 10.17 -38.50
N TYR A 17 -3.77 11.06 -39.44
CA TYR A 17 -4.33 12.41 -39.52
C TYR A 17 -5.86 12.44 -39.59
N ASP A 18 -6.45 11.54 -40.40
CA ASP A 18 -7.91 11.44 -40.57
C ASP A 18 -8.59 10.88 -39.32
N GLU A 19 -7.96 9.90 -38.63
CA GLU A 19 -8.48 9.32 -37.39
C GLU A 19 -8.44 10.33 -36.24
N LEU A 20 -7.48 11.23 -36.22
CA LEU A 20 -7.36 12.34 -35.28
C LEU A 20 -8.30 13.52 -35.58
N GLY A 21 -9.18 13.34 -36.58
CA GLY A 21 -10.18 14.32 -36.95
C GLY A 21 -9.60 15.59 -37.62
N GLY A 22 -8.38 15.53 -38.13
CA GLY A 22 -7.73 16.65 -38.85
C GLY A 22 -7.39 17.88 -38.00
N LYS A 23 -7.49 17.75 -36.68
CA LYS A 23 -7.32 18.87 -35.73
C LYS A 23 -5.88 19.09 -35.25
N VAL A 24 -5.03 18.11 -35.45
CA VAL A 24 -3.63 18.14 -34.98
C VAL A 24 -2.71 18.02 -36.20
N SER A 25 -1.86 18.99 -36.42
CA SER A 25 -0.82 18.95 -37.48
C SER A 25 0.40 18.18 -36.98
N ALA A 26 1.09 17.46 -37.87
CA ALA A 26 2.36 16.80 -37.59
C ALA A 26 3.46 17.75 -37.06
N LEU A 27 3.31 19.05 -37.34
CA LEU A 27 4.24 20.10 -36.91
C LEU A 27 3.82 20.77 -35.60
N ASP A 28 2.64 20.43 -35.04
CA ASP A 28 2.18 21.00 -33.78
C ASP A 28 2.86 20.31 -32.60
N PRO A 29 3.39 21.07 -31.65
CA PRO A 29 3.96 20.49 -30.44
C PRO A 29 2.89 19.84 -29.55
N ILE A 30 3.11 18.60 -29.17
CA ILE A 30 2.19 17.82 -28.33
C ILE A 30 2.50 18.02 -26.84
N HIS A 31 1.46 18.00 -26.03
CA HIS A 31 1.59 18.08 -24.58
C HIS A 31 2.39 16.90 -24.00
N PRO A 32 3.42 17.15 -23.17
CA PRO A 32 4.17 16.09 -22.49
C PRO A 32 3.36 15.47 -21.35
N CYS A 33 2.35 14.68 -21.69
CA CYS A 33 1.41 14.08 -20.72
C CYS A 33 2.13 13.27 -19.63
N PHE A 34 3.23 12.57 -19.99
CA PHE A 34 4.06 11.83 -19.02
C PHE A 34 4.66 12.73 -17.93
N LEU A 35 5.07 13.96 -18.30
CA LEU A 35 5.61 14.92 -17.33
C LEU A 35 4.53 15.43 -16.39
N TYR A 36 3.35 15.73 -16.91
CA TYR A 36 2.20 16.15 -16.09
C TYR A 36 1.76 15.04 -15.12
N GLU A 37 1.72 13.79 -15.60
CA GLU A 37 1.41 12.62 -14.78
C GLU A 37 2.46 12.40 -13.67
N SER A 38 3.75 12.54 -14.00
CA SER A 38 4.85 12.41 -13.04
C SER A 38 4.77 13.48 -11.94
N ILE A 39 4.53 14.73 -12.30
CA ILE A 39 4.38 15.83 -11.32
C ILE A 39 3.14 15.60 -10.46
N TRP A 40 2.02 15.20 -11.06
CA TRP A 40 0.79 14.90 -10.34
C TRP A 40 0.97 13.77 -9.32
N CYS A 41 1.62 12.68 -9.73
CA CYS A 41 1.94 11.56 -8.84
C CYS A 41 2.89 11.96 -7.71
N LEU A 42 3.90 12.81 -8.00
CA LEU A 42 4.81 13.30 -6.97
C LEU A 42 4.09 14.15 -5.91
N ILE A 43 3.20 15.05 -6.34
CA ILE A 43 2.38 15.85 -5.42
C ILE A 43 1.49 14.93 -4.57
N GLY A 44 0.83 13.96 -5.20
CA GLY A 44 0.01 12.97 -4.50
C GLY A 44 0.80 12.16 -3.47
N PHE A 45 2.01 11.71 -3.83
CA PHE A 45 2.90 11.00 -2.93
C PHE A 45 3.23 11.85 -1.68
N ILE A 46 3.59 13.11 -1.87
CA ILE A 46 3.92 14.02 -0.76
C ILE A 46 2.71 14.19 0.17
N ILE A 47 1.52 14.48 -0.40
CA ILE A 47 0.29 14.67 0.37
C ILE A 47 -0.04 13.40 1.17
N LEU A 48 -0.04 12.23 0.51
CA LEU A 48 -0.37 10.94 1.14
C LEU A 48 0.67 10.52 2.17
N HIS A 49 1.94 10.85 1.97
CA HIS A 49 2.99 10.59 2.93
C HIS A 49 2.75 11.33 4.27
N PHE A 50 2.41 12.61 4.21
CA PHE A 50 2.06 13.35 5.42
C PHE A 50 0.73 12.90 6.02
N TYR A 51 -0.22 12.49 5.19
CA TYR A 51 -1.52 12.02 5.64
C TYR A 51 -1.45 10.63 6.31
N LEU A 52 -0.46 9.80 6.00
CA LEU A 52 -0.32 8.41 6.46
C LEU A 52 -0.51 8.25 7.98
N LYS A 53 -0.02 9.23 8.77
CA LYS A 53 -0.14 9.24 10.24
C LYS A 53 -1.55 9.61 10.75
N HIS A 54 -2.43 10.10 9.89
CA HIS A 54 -3.76 10.59 10.24
C HIS A 54 -4.88 9.67 9.73
N ARG A 55 -4.51 8.52 9.15
CA ARG A 55 -5.48 7.55 8.63
C ARG A 55 -6.41 7.06 9.74
N LYS A 56 -7.67 6.81 9.39
CA LYS A 56 -8.71 6.39 10.32
C LYS A 56 -8.98 4.89 10.25
N PHE A 57 -8.70 4.25 9.10
CA PHE A 57 -8.85 2.81 8.90
C PHE A 57 -7.75 2.28 7.99
N ASP A 58 -7.53 0.98 8.05
CA ASP A 58 -6.57 0.32 7.18
C ASP A 58 -7.10 0.25 5.75
N GLY A 59 -6.26 0.67 4.79
CA GLY A 59 -6.65 0.83 3.39
C GLY A 59 -7.08 2.25 2.99
N GLU A 60 -7.29 3.19 3.93
CA GLU A 60 -7.72 4.57 3.61
C GLU A 60 -6.76 5.27 2.65
N VAL A 61 -5.45 5.13 2.90
CA VAL A 61 -4.41 5.73 2.04
C VAL A 61 -4.43 5.14 0.63
N PHE A 62 -4.72 3.84 0.50
CA PHE A 62 -4.88 3.19 -0.81
C PHE A 62 -6.08 3.76 -1.57
N LEU A 63 -7.22 3.93 -0.92
CA LEU A 63 -8.40 4.54 -1.54
C LEU A 63 -8.14 6.00 -1.92
N MET A 64 -7.48 6.77 -1.08
CA MET A 64 -7.07 8.13 -1.40
C MET A 64 -6.11 8.19 -2.60
N TYR A 65 -5.15 7.25 -2.67
CA TYR A 65 -4.26 7.13 -3.82
C TYR A 65 -5.05 6.82 -5.10
N THR A 66 -5.97 5.86 -5.04
CA THR A 66 -6.81 5.48 -6.19
C THR A 66 -7.64 6.67 -6.68
N GLY A 67 -8.24 7.43 -5.77
CA GLY A 67 -8.99 8.66 -6.10
C GLY A 67 -8.09 9.74 -6.70
N TRP A 68 -6.92 9.99 -6.10
CA TRP A 68 -5.96 10.98 -6.59
C TRP A 68 -5.42 10.64 -7.98
N TYR A 69 -5.00 9.39 -8.18
CA TYR A 69 -4.50 8.92 -9.48
C TYR A 69 -5.60 8.97 -10.54
N GLY A 70 -6.80 8.49 -10.21
CA GLY A 70 -7.96 8.56 -11.10
C GLY A 70 -8.29 9.99 -11.52
N LEU A 71 -8.24 10.95 -10.57
CA LEU A 71 -8.47 12.36 -10.87
C LEU A 71 -7.45 12.92 -11.86
N GLY A 72 -6.16 12.66 -11.63
CA GLY A 72 -5.09 13.07 -12.55
C GLY A 72 -5.26 12.44 -13.93
N ARG A 73 -5.54 11.14 -13.98
CA ARG A 73 -5.76 10.43 -15.24
C ARG A 73 -6.95 10.97 -16.01
N PHE A 74 -8.03 11.32 -15.33
CA PHE A 74 -9.23 11.89 -15.94
C PHE A 74 -8.94 13.21 -16.68
N PHE A 75 -8.16 14.11 -16.08
CA PHE A 75 -7.80 15.39 -16.69
C PHE A 75 -6.73 15.26 -17.76
N ILE A 76 -5.66 14.48 -17.49
CA ILE A 76 -4.51 14.36 -18.40
C ILE A 76 -4.90 13.62 -19.67
N GLU A 77 -5.80 12.63 -19.58
CA GLU A 77 -6.33 11.93 -20.77
C GLU A 77 -7.02 12.90 -21.75
N GLY A 78 -7.57 14.01 -21.26
CA GLY A 78 -8.13 15.06 -22.09
C GLY A 78 -7.11 15.72 -23.04
N LEU A 79 -5.83 15.72 -22.68
CA LEU A 79 -4.73 16.31 -23.44
C LEU A 79 -4.02 15.28 -24.36
N ARG A 80 -4.39 14.01 -24.25
CA ARG A 80 -3.77 12.91 -24.96
C ARG A 80 -4.39 12.76 -26.37
N THR A 81 -3.53 12.60 -27.37
CA THR A 81 -3.96 12.47 -28.78
C THR A 81 -4.30 11.05 -29.20
N ASP A 82 -3.77 10.02 -28.47
CA ASP A 82 -3.87 8.60 -28.81
C ASP A 82 -4.85 7.82 -27.89
N SER A 83 -5.95 8.45 -27.49
CA SER A 83 -6.93 7.85 -26.57
C SER A 83 -7.85 6.83 -27.27
N LEU A 84 -8.18 5.74 -26.58
CA LEU A 84 -9.20 4.78 -27.02
C LEU A 84 -10.59 5.33 -26.74
N TYR A 85 -11.48 5.26 -27.72
CA TYR A 85 -12.86 5.72 -27.63
C TYR A 85 -13.86 4.56 -27.63
N LEU A 86 -14.87 4.66 -26.78
CA LEU A 86 -16.08 3.86 -26.83
C LEU A 86 -17.25 4.82 -27.18
N GLY A 87 -17.58 4.91 -28.48
CA GLY A 87 -18.45 5.97 -28.96
C GLY A 87 -17.81 7.35 -28.81
N ASN A 88 -18.47 8.25 -28.09
CA ASN A 88 -17.97 9.61 -27.82
C ASN A 88 -17.20 9.77 -26.51
N ILE A 89 -17.05 8.71 -25.74
CA ILE A 89 -16.40 8.75 -24.41
C ILE A 89 -15.05 8.06 -24.49
N ARG A 90 -14.03 8.67 -23.90
CA ARG A 90 -12.73 8.03 -23.72
C ARG A 90 -12.80 6.97 -22.63
N VAL A 91 -12.46 5.73 -22.95
CA VAL A 91 -12.54 4.59 -22.00
C VAL A 91 -11.74 4.87 -20.74
N SER A 92 -10.53 5.43 -20.88
CA SER A 92 -9.67 5.79 -19.76
C SER A 92 -10.32 6.81 -18.81
N GLN A 93 -11.05 7.78 -19.34
CA GLN A 93 -11.77 8.77 -18.52
C GLN A 93 -12.95 8.15 -17.77
N LEU A 94 -13.66 7.23 -18.39
CA LEU A 94 -14.77 6.52 -17.75
C LEU A 94 -14.27 5.68 -16.58
N VAL A 95 -13.21 4.89 -16.79
CA VAL A 95 -12.59 4.08 -15.73
C VAL A 95 -12.04 4.96 -14.62
N ALA A 96 -11.32 6.03 -14.96
CA ALA A 96 -10.77 6.97 -13.99
C ALA A 96 -11.86 7.64 -13.15
N GLY A 97 -12.93 8.12 -13.78
CA GLY A 97 -14.09 8.70 -13.09
C GLY A 97 -14.78 7.71 -12.15
N THR A 98 -14.94 6.46 -12.60
CA THR A 98 -15.51 5.39 -11.75
C THR A 98 -14.62 5.12 -10.53
N CYS A 99 -13.29 5.06 -10.71
CA CYS A 99 -12.36 4.89 -9.59
C CYS A 99 -12.44 6.05 -8.59
N VAL A 100 -12.57 7.30 -9.05
CA VAL A 100 -12.72 8.47 -8.18
C VAL A 100 -14.02 8.36 -7.37
N LEU A 101 -15.15 8.08 -8.02
CA LEU A 101 -16.43 7.95 -7.34
C LEU A 101 -16.44 6.79 -6.35
N ALA A 102 -15.95 5.62 -6.76
CA ALA A 102 -15.86 4.46 -5.90
C ALA A 102 -14.98 4.72 -4.67
N SER A 103 -13.80 5.33 -4.86
CA SER A 103 -12.92 5.67 -3.74
C SER A 103 -13.56 6.64 -2.76
N LEU A 104 -14.27 7.67 -3.22
CA LEU A 104 -14.99 8.61 -2.37
C LEU A 104 -16.09 7.93 -1.56
N VAL A 105 -16.93 7.12 -2.23
CA VAL A 105 -18.00 6.37 -1.56
C VAL A 105 -17.43 5.43 -0.51
N LEU A 106 -16.42 4.64 -0.85
CA LEU A 106 -15.80 3.69 0.07
C LEU A 106 -15.14 4.40 1.27
N ILE A 107 -14.46 5.53 1.07
CA ILE A 107 -13.89 6.31 2.17
C ILE A 107 -14.99 6.77 3.13
N ILE A 108 -16.12 7.29 2.61
CA ILE A 108 -17.23 7.74 3.45
C ILE A 108 -17.84 6.57 4.22
N VAL A 109 -18.10 5.45 3.55
CA VAL A 109 -18.69 4.25 4.16
C VAL A 109 -17.77 3.69 5.24
N PHE A 110 -16.49 3.44 4.93
CA PHE A 110 -15.56 2.86 5.90
C PHE A 110 -15.28 3.80 7.08
N ARG A 111 -15.20 5.11 6.87
CA ARG A 111 -15.11 6.07 7.98
C ARG A 111 -16.37 6.05 8.85
N GLY A 112 -17.55 5.86 8.24
CA GLY A 112 -18.81 5.73 8.96
C GLY A 112 -18.82 4.47 9.83
N ILE A 113 -18.42 3.32 9.28
CA ILE A 113 -18.31 2.04 9.99
C ILE A 113 -17.29 2.15 11.14
N THR A 114 -16.09 2.63 10.86
CA THR A 114 -15.03 2.78 11.87
C THR A 114 -15.44 3.72 13.00
N LYS A 115 -16.17 4.79 12.70
CA LYS A 115 -16.68 5.72 13.72
C LYS A 115 -17.76 5.07 14.61
N ARG A 116 -18.52 4.14 14.06
CA ARG A 116 -19.59 3.42 14.77
C ARG A 116 -19.03 2.31 15.66
N ASN A 117 -17.94 1.69 15.25
CA ASN A 117 -17.23 0.68 16.01
C ASN A 117 -16.17 1.35 16.90
N SER A 118 -16.46 1.47 18.22
CA SER A 118 -15.55 2.10 19.20
C SER A 118 -14.27 1.30 19.44
N ASP A 119 -14.30 0.00 19.18
CA ASP A 119 -13.21 -0.93 19.46
C ASP A 119 -12.27 -1.15 18.28
N TYR A 120 -12.57 -0.50 17.14
CA TYR A 120 -11.70 -0.59 15.98
C TYR A 120 -10.31 -0.03 16.27
N LYS A 121 -9.30 -0.86 16.09
CA LYS A 121 -7.87 -0.50 16.15
C LYS A 121 -7.26 -0.61 14.77
N LEU A 122 -6.40 0.33 14.42
CA LEU A 122 -5.58 0.21 13.21
C LEU A 122 -4.66 -1.02 13.35
N PHE A 123 -4.44 -1.73 12.24
CA PHE A 123 -3.55 -2.89 12.24
C PHE A 123 -2.18 -2.59 12.86
N VAL A 124 -1.63 -1.39 12.62
CA VAL A 124 -0.35 -0.95 13.20
C VAL A 124 -0.36 -0.89 14.73
N ASP A 125 -1.53 -0.70 15.34
CA ASP A 125 -1.69 -0.59 16.79
C ASP A 125 -2.03 -1.94 17.46
N THR A 126 -2.24 -3.00 16.66
CA THR A 126 -2.50 -4.35 17.17
C THR A 126 -1.24 -4.97 17.76
N GLU A 127 -1.40 -5.87 18.72
CA GLU A 127 -0.29 -6.61 19.35
C GLU A 127 0.45 -7.47 18.31
N LEU A 128 -0.28 -8.03 17.33
CA LEU A 128 0.31 -8.80 16.24
C LEU A 128 1.29 -7.95 15.41
N SER A 129 0.88 -6.74 15.04
CA SER A 129 1.73 -5.83 14.25
C SER A 129 2.97 -5.39 15.05
N LYS A 130 2.81 -5.12 16.34
CA LYS A 130 3.92 -4.76 17.23
C LYS A 130 4.93 -5.91 17.35
N ALA A 131 4.44 -7.14 17.56
CA ALA A 131 5.29 -8.32 17.63
C ALA A 131 6.05 -8.56 16.32
N GLN A 132 5.39 -8.42 15.16
CA GLN A 132 6.04 -8.51 13.85
C GLN A 132 7.10 -7.43 13.65
N LEU A 133 6.84 -6.21 14.10
CA LEU A 133 7.79 -5.10 14.01
C LEU A 133 9.02 -5.35 14.89
N GLU A 134 8.84 -5.85 16.11
CA GLU A 134 9.94 -6.23 17.00
C GLU A 134 10.79 -7.34 16.39
N GLN A 135 10.16 -8.36 15.83
CA GLN A 135 10.85 -9.44 15.13
C GLN A 135 11.65 -8.92 13.93
N TYR A 136 11.06 -8.03 13.12
CA TYR A 136 11.74 -7.40 11.99
C TYR A 136 12.93 -6.54 12.43
N ASN A 137 12.78 -5.75 13.49
CA ASN A 137 13.86 -4.91 14.03
C ASN A 137 15.00 -5.78 14.58
N SER A 138 14.68 -6.81 15.35
CA SER A 138 15.63 -7.80 15.86
C SER A 138 16.41 -8.47 14.72
N TYR A 139 15.72 -8.88 13.66
CA TYR A 139 16.37 -9.43 12.47
C TYR A 139 17.32 -8.43 11.80
N ASN A 140 16.90 -7.18 11.64
CA ASN A 140 17.73 -6.14 11.04
C ASN A 140 18.98 -5.82 11.87
N ASP A 141 18.84 -5.76 13.19
CA ASP A 141 19.96 -5.50 14.10
C ASP A 141 20.97 -6.66 14.05
N MET A 142 20.47 -7.89 14.00
CA MET A 142 21.31 -9.07 13.79
C MET A 142 22.05 -9.03 12.43
N GLN A 143 21.39 -8.57 11.37
CA GLN A 143 22.05 -8.43 10.06
C GLN A 143 23.10 -7.32 10.04
N LYS A 144 22.89 -6.22 10.78
CA LYS A 144 23.90 -5.16 10.95
C LYS A 144 25.12 -5.70 11.69
N GLU A 145 24.91 -6.33 12.85
CA GLU A 145 25.97 -6.93 13.65
C GLU A 145 26.77 -7.95 12.83
N LYS A 146 26.09 -8.79 12.07
CA LYS A 146 26.72 -9.75 11.16
C LYS A 146 27.60 -9.08 10.11
N LYS A 147 27.16 -7.96 9.53
CA LYS A 147 27.95 -7.19 8.55
C LYS A 147 29.16 -6.53 9.20
N GLU A 148 28.98 -5.95 10.39
CA GLU A 148 30.04 -5.30 11.13
C GLU A 148 31.15 -6.28 11.56
N LEU A 149 30.77 -7.46 12.08
CA LEU A 149 31.74 -8.51 12.41
C LEU A 149 32.50 -8.98 11.17
N LYS A 150 31.80 -9.21 10.06
CA LYS A 150 32.48 -9.55 8.79
C LYS A 150 33.45 -8.48 8.33
N HIS A 151 33.07 -7.22 8.48
CA HIS A 151 33.94 -6.10 8.11
C HIS A 151 35.20 -6.08 8.99
N LYS A 152 35.07 -6.22 10.32
CA LYS A 152 36.15 -6.28 11.27
C LYS A 152 37.11 -7.45 10.99
N ILE A 153 36.57 -8.63 10.70
CA ILE A 153 37.37 -9.82 10.32
C ILE A 153 38.19 -9.55 9.06
N LYS A 154 37.55 -8.94 8.06
CA LYS A 154 38.23 -8.58 6.80
C LYS A 154 39.35 -7.57 7.04
N GLU A 155 39.08 -6.53 7.81
CA GLU A 155 40.04 -5.46 8.13
C GLU A 155 41.24 -5.98 8.92
N ALA A 156 41.00 -6.88 9.89
CA ALA A 156 42.07 -7.54 10.63
C ALA A 156 42.94 -8.43 9.72
N LYS A 157 42.30 -9.17 8.78
CA LYS A 157 43.06 -9.96 7.78
C LYS A 157 43.90 -9.09 6.87
N ASP A 158 43.37 -7.98 6.39
CA ASP A 158 44.08 -7.06 5.48
C ASP A 158 45.25 -6.36 6.20
N LYS A 159 45.15 -6.12 7.52
CA LYS A 159 46.21 -5.56 8.35
C LYS A 159 47.20 -6.61 8.88
N GLY A 160 46.99 -7.90 8.66
CA GLY A 160 47.82 -8.97 9.19
C GLY A 160 47.70 -9.18 10.71
N GLU A 161 46.63 -8.67 11.33
CA GLU A 161 46.34 -8.85 12.75
C GLU A 161 45.61 -10.18 13.02
N SER A 162 45.64 -10.63 14.29
CA SER A 162 44.96 -11.86 14.69
C SER A 162 43.45 -11.67 14.63
N PHE A 163 42.76 -12.44 13.80
CA PHE A 163 41.28 -12.42 13.62
C PHE A 163 40.58 -13.65 14.23
N ILE A 164 41.32 -14.51 14.93
CA ILE A 164 40.82 -15.81 15.42
C ILE A 164 39.64 -15.63 16.40
N GLU A 165 39.74 -14.65 17.31
CA GLU A 165 38.69 -14.37 18.28
C GLU A 165 37.42 -13.82 17.61
N LEU A 166 37.55 -12.89 16.68
CA LEU A 166 36.44 -12.35 15.89
C LEU A 166 35.75 -13.42 15.03
N GLN A 167 36.56 -14.35 14.49
CA GLN A 167 36.02 -15.47 13.73
C GLN A 167 35.22 -16.44 14.62
N LYS A 168 35.71 -16.73 15.83
CA LYS A 168 34.97 -17.54 16.81
C LYS A 168 33.65 -16.87 17.20
N GLU A 169 33.67 -15.58 17.53
CA GLU A 169 32.45 -14.84 17.87
C GLU A 169 31.45 -14.86 16.72
N TYR A 170 31.93 -14.72 15.48
CA TYR A 170 31.04 -14.81 14.29
C TYR A 170 30.46 -16.20 14.15
N ASP A 171 31.22 -17.28 14.32
CA ASP A 171 30.77 -18.64 14.16
C ASP A 171 29.81 -19.06 15.28
N GLU A 172 29.99 -18.58 16.52
CA GLU A 172 29.08 -18.77 17.64
C GLU A 172 27.74 -18.05 17.42
N LYS A 173 27.76 -16.81 16.94
CA LYS A 173 26.54 -16.02 16.78
C LYS A 173 25.79 -16.33 15.48
N PHE A 174 26.47 -16.61 14.40
CA PHE A 174 25.93 -16.69 13.05
C PHE A 174 26.28 -17.99 12.30
N GLY A 175 26.88 -18.95 12.96
CA GLY A 175 27.20 -20.26 12.40
C GLY A 175 25.94 -21.02 11.99
N LYS A 176 26.12 -22.07 11.17
CA LYS A 176 24.99 -22.84 10.61
C LYS A 176 24.04 -23.42 11.69
N GLN A 177 24.58 -23.82 12.83
CA GLN A 177 23.79 -24.37 13.94
C GLN A 177 23.00 -23.26 14.63
N ALA A 178 23.62 -22.14 14.96
CA ALA A 178 22.95 -20.98 15.58
C ALA A 178 21.85 -20.38 14.66
N GLN A 179 22.05 -20.40 13.35
CA GLN A 179 21.01 -20.02 12.40
C GLN A 179 19.82 -20.96 12.41
N LYS A 180 20.06 -22.27 12.51
CA LYS A 180 19.00 -23.30 12.54
C LYS A 180 18.17 -23.24 13.82
N ASP A 181 18.83 -22.99 14.95
CA ASP A 181 18.16 -22.87 16.26
C ASP A 181 17.31 -21.58 16.33
N LYS A 182 17.85 -20.45 15.83
CA LYS A 182 17.08 -19.20 15.74
C LYS A 182 15.90 -19.27 14.77
N LEU A 183 16.02 -20.03 13.68
CA LEU A 183 14.90 -20.24 12.75
C LEU A 183 13.77 -21.01 13.42
N LYS A 184 14.08 -22.06 14.17
CA LYS A 184 13.07 -22.83 14.94
C LYS A 184 12.37 -21.96 15.97
N GLU A 185 13.12 -21.16 16.73
CA GLU A 185 12.56 -20.26 17.74
C GLU A 185 11.66 -19.18 17.09
N ALA A 186 12.02 -18.67 15.91
CA ALA A 186 11.19 -17.73 15.16
C ALA A 186 9.89 -18.40 14.66
N GLU A 187 9.96 -19.63 14.16
CA GLU A 187 8.78 -20.40 13.74
C GLU A 187 7.82 -20.70 14.89
N GLU A 188 8.34 -20.99 16.08
CA GLU A 188 7.52 -21.20 17.29
C GLU A 188 6.83 -19.91 17.73
N LYS A 189 7.53 -18.78 17.78
CA LYS A 189 6.95 -17.47 18.12
C LYS A 189 5.91 -17.01 17.12
N ASP A 190 6.13 -17.27 15.83
CA ASP A 190 5.17 -16.95 14.78
C ASP A 190 3.87 -17.74 14.96
N LYS A 191 3.96 -19.05 15.24
CA LYS A 191 2.81 -19.89 15.55
C LYS A 191 2.05 -19.40 16.79
N GLU A 192 2.74 -19.06 17.89
CA GLU A 192 2.10 -18.54 19.09
C GLU A 192 1.38 -17.20 18.81
N SER A 193 1.98 -16.32 18.00
CA SER A 193 1.36 -15.04 17.64
C SER A 193 0.11 -15.21 16.78
N HIS A 194 0.14 -16.15 15.85
CA HIS A 194 -1.03 -16.51 15.04
C HIS A 194 -2.16 -17.10 15.87
N THR A 195 -1.83 -18.02 16.80
CA THR A 195 -2.84 -18.62 17.67
C THR A 195 -3.53 -17.58 18.56
N LYS A 196 -2.76 -16.64 19.13
CA LYS A 196 -3.33 -15.54 19.93
C LYS A 196 -4.21 -14.60 19.09
N ALA A 197 -3.82 -14.31 17.85
CA ALA A 197 -4.62 -13.49 16.94
C ALA A 197 -5.92 -14.19 16.52
N GLU A 198 -5.89 -15.51 16.33
CA GLU A 198 -7.09 -16.31 16.06
C GLU A 198 -8.05 -16.36 17.28
N GLU A 199 -7.51 -16.49 18.48
CA GLU A 199 -8.30 -16.46 19.71
C GLU A 199 -8.94 -15.07 19.94
N GLU A 200 -8.18 -13.97 19.73
CA GLU A 200 -8.69 -12.60 19.81
C GLU A 200 -9.79 -12.35 18.77
N TYR A 201 -9.58 -12.80 17.53
CA TYR A 201 -10.58 -12.67 16.47
C TYR A 201 -11.86 -13.47 16.77
N LYS A 202 -11.72 -14.67 17.34
CA LYS A 202 -12.85 -15.51 17.72
C LYS A 202 -13.65 -14.91 18.88
N SER A 203 -12.99 -14.32 19.87
CA SER A 203 -13.68 -13.64 20.98
C SER A 203 -14.51 -12.44 20.50
N ILE A 204 -14.02 -11.69 19.51
CA ILE A 204 -14.76 -10.57 18.90
C ILE A 204 -16.02 -11.08 18.17
N LEU A 205 -15.90 -12.20 17.43
CA LEU A 205 -17.05 -12.78 16.72
C LEU A 205 -18.11 -13.34 17.67
N ASP A 206 -17.69 -13.89 18.80
CA ASP A 206 -18.61 -14.43 19.82
C ASP A 206 -19.35 -13.27 20.53
N GLU A 207 -18.70 -12.14 20.83
CA GLU A 207 -19.34 -10.93 21.38
C GLU A 207 -20.35 -10.32 20.39
N ASP A 208 -20.02 -10.20 19.09
CA ASP A 208 -20.95 -9.69 18.07
C ASP A 208 -22.18 -10.61 17.88
N SER A 209 -22.07 -11.91 18.16
CA SER A 209 -23.19 -12.85 18.09
C SER A 209 -24.14 -12.77 19.29
N GLU A 210 -23.64 -12.45 20.47
CA GLU A 210 -24.47 -12.27 21.68
C GLU A 210 -25.25 -10.95 21.62
N ASP A 211 -24.68 -9.88 21.05
CA ASP A 211 -25.38 -8.61 20.86
C ASP A 211 -26.48 -8.70 19.78
N ALA A 212 -26.27 -9.49 18.74
CA ALA A 212 -27.29 -9.74 17.71
C ALA A 212 -28.51 -10.52 18.25
N ASP A 213 -28.30 -11.49 19.15
CA ASP A 213 -29.36 -12.25 19.81
C ASP A 213 -30.14 -11.43 20.86
N SER A 214 -29.51 -10.39 21.43
CA SER A 214 -30.18 -9.49 22.38
C SER A 214 -31.09 -8.48 21.64
N GLU A 215 -30.72 -7.98 20.48
CA GLU A 215 -31.56 -7.07 19.66
C GLU A 215 -32.80 -7.79 19.08
N VAL A 216 -32.72 -9.10 18.77
CA VAL A 216 -33.87 -9.88 18.28
C VAL A 216 -34.89 -10.15 19.39
N LYS A 217 -34.47 -10.33 20.64
CA LYS A 217 -35.39 -10.54 21.77
C LYS A 217 -36.16 -9.29 22.16
N ASP A 218 -35.57 -8.09 22.03
CA ASP A 218 -36.24 -6.83 22.35
C ASP A 218 -37.26 -6.41 21.27
N THR A 219 -37.21 -6.97 20.07
CA THR A 219 -38.24 -6.73 19.02
C THR A 219 -39.46 -7.64 19.16
N ASP A 220 -39.27 -8.87 19.63
CA ASP A 220 -40.38 -9.82 19.82
C ASP A 220 -41.27 -9.52 21.05
N GLU A 221 -40.76 -8.82 22.07
CA GLU A 221 -41.56 -8.39 23.25
C GLU A 221 -42.41 -7.13 22.97
N LYS A 222 -42.11 -6.33 21.93
CA LYS A 222 -42.91 -5.13 21.60
C LYS A 222 -44.11 -5.39 20.71
N ASP A 223 -44.12 -6.49 19.97
CA ASP A 223 -45.21 -6.86 19.08
C ASP A 223 -46.32 -7.66 19.77
N THR A 224 -46.21 -7.99 21.05
CA THR A 224 -47.22 -8.72 21.84
C THR A 224 -48.06 -7.84 22.78
N GLU A 225 -47.84 -6.52 22.83
CA GLU A 225 -48.62 -5.60 23.67
C GLU A 225 -49.63 -4.73 22.89
N GLU A 226 -49.82 -4.92 21.56
CA GLU A 226 -50.80 -4.19 20.73
C GLU A 226 -51.84 -5.09 20.04
N GLU A 227 -52.37 -6.15 20.70
CA GLU A 227 -53.63 -6.77 20.30
C GLU A 227 -54.67 -6.74 21.42
#